data_0c6f6a937e7716fa54b545f6d6e41c88
#
_entry.id   0c6f6a937e7716fa54b545f6d6e41c88
#
_cell.length_a   1.000
_cell.length_b   1.000
_cell.length_c   1.000
_cell.angle_alpha   90.00
_cell.angle_beta   90.00
_cell.angle_gamma   90.00
#
_symmetry.space_group_name_H-M   'P 1'
#
loop_
_entity.id
_entity.type
_entity.pdbx_description
1 polymer ?
#
loop_
_entity_poly.entity_id
_entity_poly.type
_entity_poly.pdbx_seq_one_letter_code
_entity_poly.pdbx_strand_id
1 'polypeptide(L)'
;VNIEFPESLSIDSITCDVSDLLDNTVQDFDIGGIELDVIDEEMDEKIREELEKMELKPELYISFLTMSGLDVEIRDLALIFQNLLEVEVARINAELVPVEETDSRQVQKVKNLDNIWGLLLNPDVANIKIEGNYEIAGENVTVNKDSKVGLESIELSIPYEFIVTEDMEIQTDPEEVDSLDEDTKKLLKSNLKAVLVIEDLNNDFPFSATMELYIGSISENYSVELIEQNLYVEENMIKRIPIKQRTRYETFTVEFESKDLEILEQKNLYSGIKLIIPKNS
;
A
#
# COMPACT_ATOMS: atom_id res chain seq x y z
N VAL A 1 -17.13 58.19 47.94
CA VAL A 1 -16.59 56.91 47.53
C VAL A 1 -16.50 56.94 45.99
N ASN A 2 -15.33 57.11 45.45
CA ASN A 2 -15.10 56.94 44.00
C ASN A 2 -15.00 55.45 43.75
N ILE A 3 -15.90 54.90 42.97
CA ILE A 3 -15.79 53.53 42.43
C ILE A 3 -15.11 53.69 41.06
N GLU A 4 -13.84 53.35 40.98
CA GLU A 4 -13.15 53.25 39.71
C GLU A 4 -13.50 51.86 39.10
N PHE A 5 -14.19 51.88 37.99
CA PHE A 5 -14.39 50.65 37.19
C PHE A 5 -13.09 50.39 36.39
N PRO A 6 -12.59 49.16 36.36
CA PRO A 6 -11.48 48.83 35.51
C PRO A 6 -11.81 49.12 34.04
N GLU A 7 -10.84 49.74 33.31
CA GLU A 7 -11.02 50.12 31.90
C GLU A 7 -11.27 48.90 30.97
N SER A 8 -10.96 47.68 31.43
CA SER A 8 -11.25 46.44 30.74
C SER A 8 -11.59 45.33 31.73
N LEU A 9 -12.64 44.62 31.45
CA LEU A 9 -12.97 43.38 32.14
C LEU A 9 -12.36 42.23 31.33
N SER A 10 -11.38 41.54 31.88
CA SER A 10 -10.88 40.32 31.28
C SER A 10 -11.52 39.11 31.95
N ILE A 11 -12.15 38.26 31.18
CA ILE A 11 -12.68 36.98 31.64
C ILE A 11 -11.63 35.92 31.30
N ASP A 12 -10.98 35.37 32.33
CA ASP A 12 -9.89 34.38 32.12
C ASP A 12 -10.47 32.99 31.81
N SER A 13 -11.59 32.64 32.37
CA SER A 13 -12.31 31.38 32.10
C SER A 13 -13.79 31.47 32.42
N ILE A 14 -14.60 30.65 31.78
CA ILE A 14 -16.02 30.45 32.03
C ILE A 14 -16.22 28.95 32.22
N THR A 15 -16.96 28.59 33.27
CA THR A 15 -17.42 27.19 33.47
C THR A 15 -18.93 27.13 33.23
N CYS A 16 -19.34 26.24 32.31
CA CYS A 16 -20.75 26.08 31.92
C CYS A 16 -21.00 24.66 31.36
N ASP A 17 -22.25 24.33 31.15
CA ASP A 17 -22.59 23.11 30.42
C ASP A 17 -22.53 23.36 28.92
N VAL A 18 -22.22 22.32 28.13
CA VAL A 18 -22.11 22.43 26.66
C VAL A 18 -23.40 22.93 26.03
N SER A 19 -24.55 22.48 26.55
CA SER A 19 -25.85 22.92 26.09
C SER A 19 -26.11 24.43 26.24
N ASP A 20 -25.36 25.10 27.11
CA ASP A 20 -25.41 26.54 27.29
C ASP A 20 -24.55 27.31 26.29
N LEU A 21 -23.59 26.61 25.66
CA LEU A 21 -22.64 27.17 24.70
C LEU A 21 -23.04 26.96 23.24
N LEU A 22 -23.69 25.84 22.93
CA LEU A 22 -24.01 25.42 21.58
C LEU A 22 -25.52 25.19 21.40
N ASP A 23 -26.09 25.83 20.39
CA ASP A 23 -27.49 25.60 19.98
C ASP A 23 -27.68 24.19 19.39
N ASN A 24 -26.63 23.60 18.84
CA ASN A 24 -26.59 22.24 18.32
C ASN A 24 -25.31 21.56 18.74
N THR A 25 -25.42 20.45 19.45
CA THR A 25 -24.30 19.63 19.91
C THR A 25 -23.81 18.64 18.87
N VAL A 26 -24.57 18.40 17.80
CA VAL A 26 -24.22 17.52 16.70
C VAL A 26 -23.66 18.36 15.56
N GLN A 27 -22.48 18.03 15.12
CA GLN A 27 -21.77 18.68 14.02
C GLN A 27 -21.41 17.67 12.95
N ASP A 28 -21.69 17.99 11.70
CA ASP A 28 -21.27 17.21 10.56
C ASP A 28 -19.85 17.60 10.15
N PHE A 29 -19.09 16.65 9.70
CA PHE A 29 -17.81 16.92 9.05
C PHE A 29 -17.70 16.13 7.74
N ASP A 30 -17.04 16.74 6.79
CA ASP A 30 -16.80 16.24 5.45
C ASP A 30 -15.36 16.59 5.09
N ILE A 31 -14.52 15.58 4.96
CA ILE A 31 -13.13 15.72 4.53
C ILE A 31 -13.04 15.06 3.18
N GLY A 32 -13.08 15.90 2.15
CA GLY A 32 -13.02 15.44 0.77
C GLY A 32 -11.59 15.30 0.25
N GLY A 33 -11.44 14.45 -0.76
CA GLY A 33 -10.34 14.51 -1.71
C GLY A 33 -8.96 14.11 -1.18
N ILE A 34 -8.87 13.06 -0.37
CA ILE A 34 -7.57 12.40 -0.20
C ILE A 34 -7.29 11.66 -1.50
N GLU A 35 -6.47 12.26 -2.36
CA GLU A 35 -6.04 11.62 -3.61
C GLU A 35 -5.22 10.37 -3.28
N LEU A 36 -5.56 9.28 -3.97
CA LEU A 36 -4.85 8.02 -3.87
C LEU A 36 -3.92 7.90 -5.07
N ASP A 37 -2.64 7.97 -4.81
CA ASP A 37 -1.59 7.67 -5.77
C ASP A 37 -0.93 6.33 -5.39
N VAL A 38 -1.77 5.32 -5.15
CA VAL A 38 -1.30 3.99 -4.70
C VAL A 38 -0.96 3.10 -5.90
N ILE A 39 -1.65 3.32 -7.01
CA ILE A 39 -1.49 2.52 -8.23
C ILE A 39 -1.21 3.47 -9.38
N ASP A 40 -0.08 3.26 -10.06
CA ASP A 40 0.16 3.86 -11.36
C ASP A 40 -0.93 3.37 -12.33
N GLU A 41 -1.56 4.27 -13.09
CA GLU A 41 -2.53 3.92 -14.13
C GLU A 41 -1.95 2.92 -15.16
N GLU A 42 -0.61 2.89 -15.28
CA GLU A 42 0.13 1.98 -16.16
C GLU A 42 0.45 0.63 -15.48
N MET A 43 0.07 0.41 -14.22
CA MET A 43 0.35 -0.86 -13.56
C MET A 43 -0.35 -2.01 -14.27
N ASP A 44 0.44 -3.00 -14.67
CA ASP A 44 -0.04 -4.22 -15.33
C ASP A 44 -1.12 -4.90 -14.46
N GLU A 45 -2.24 -5.28 -15.10
CA GLU A 45 -3.35 -5.99 -14.45
C GLU A 45 -2.88 -7.26 -13.74
N LYS A 46 -1.90 -7.97 -14.30
CA LYS A 46 -1.31 -9.18 -13.69
C LYS A 46 -0.60 -8.86 -12.37
N ILE A 47 0.13 -7.76 -12.31
CA ILE A 47 0.80 -7.33 -11.06
C ILE A 47 -0.25 -6.98 -10.01
N ARG A 48 -1.33 -6.31 -10.41
CA ARG A 48 -2.42 -5.97 -9.50
C ARG A 48 -3.10 -7.21 -8.94
N GLU A 49 -3.43 -8.21 -9.79
CA GLU A 49 -3.99 -9.49 -9.35
C GLU A 49 -3.08 -10.21 -8.35
N GLU A 50 -1.77 -10.12 -8.53
CA GLU A 50 -0.81 -10.70 -7.58
C GLU A 50 -0.78 -9.91 -6.26
N LEU A 51 -0.88 -8.57 -6.29
CA LEU A 51 -0.94 -7.74 -5.09
C LEU A 51 -2.23 -7.97 -4.27
N GLU A 52 -3.33 -8.40 -4.90
CA GLU A 52 -4.57 -8.78 -4.21
C GLU A 52 -4.37 -10.02 -3.30
N LYS A 53 -3.36 -10.83 -3.55
CA LYS A 53 -2.97 -11.96 -2.69
C LYS A 53 -2.23 -11.55 -1.42
N MET A 54 -2.00 -10.25 -1.25
CA MET A 54 -1.43 -9.68 -0.03
C MET A 54 -2.54 -9.16 0.87
N GLU A 55 -2.39 -9.37 2.16
CA GLU A 55 -3.23 -8.76 3.19
C GLU A 55 -2.43 -7.66 3.89
N LEU A 56 -2.95 -6.45 3.84
CA LEU A 56 -2.49 -5.33 4.63
C LEU A 56 -3.52 -5.04 5.71
N LYS A 57 -3.04 -4.67 6.89
CA LYS A 57 -3.90 -4.21 8.00
C LYS A 57 -3.66 -2.72 8.25
N PRO A 58 -4.18 -1.85 7.39
CA PRO A 58 -4.05 -0.42 7.60
C PRO A 58 -4.79 -0.01 8.87
N GLU A 59 -4.27 1.00 9.54
CA GLU A 59 -4.86 1.56 10.73
C GLU A 59 -5.22 3.02 10.48
N LEU A 60 -6.45 3.38 10.76
CA LEU A 60 -6.93 4.76 10.65
C LEU A 60 -7.22 5.30 12.05
N TYR A 61 -6.60 6.42 12.36
CA TYR A 61 -6.77 7.14 13.62
C TYR A 61 -7.41 8.50 13.38
N ILE A 62 -8.33 8.86 14.25
CA ILE A 62 -8.97 10.18 14.25
C ILE A 62 -8.70 10.83 15.59
N SER A 63 -8.13 12.02 15.56
CA SER A 63 -7.76 12.78 16.74
C SER A 63 -8.63 14.03 16.88
N PHE A 64 -9.13 14.28 18.07
CA PHE A 64 -9.89 15.47 18.43
C PHE A 64 -9.19 16.23 19.54
N LEU A 65 -9.16 17.54 19.39
CA LEU A 65 -8.87 18.43 20.50
C LEU A 65 -10.11 18.53 21.38
N THR A 66 -9.91 18.31 22.66
CA THR A 66 -10.97 18.40 23.68
C THR A 66 -10.53 19.32 24.81
N MET A 67 -11.35 19.43 25.84
CA MET A 67 -11.01 20.11 27.08
C MET A 67 -11.62 19.36 28.27
N SER A 68 -11.12 19.59 29.46
CA SER A 68 -11.60 18.91 30.66
C SER A 68 -13.12 19.09 30.85
N GLY A 69 -13.82 17.99 31.06
CA GLY A 69 -15.26 17.94 31.17
C GLY A 69 -16.03 17.86 29.86
N LEU A 70 -15.31 17.88 28.70
CA LEU A 70 -15.91 17.72 27.40
C LEU A 70 -15.75 16.28 26.91
N ASP A 71 -16.84 15.71 26.43
CA ASP A 71 -16.86 14.41 25.73
C ASP A 71 -17.24 14.62 24.28
N VAL A 72 -16.50 13.96 23.38
CA VAL A 72 -16.74 13.99 21.93
C VAL A 72 -17.01 12.59 21.45
N GLU A 73 -18.24 12.32 21.05
CA GLU A 73 -18.65 11.04 20.48
C GLU A 73 -18.78 11.17 18.97
N ILE A 74 -18.00 10.39 18.20
CA ILE A 74 -18.16 10.33 16.75
C ILE A 74 -19.24 9.32 16.42
N ARG A 75 -20.14 9.73 15.51
CA ARG A 75 -21.23 8.90 15.00
C ARG A 75 -21.20 8.87 13.48
N ASP A 76 -21.75 7.80 12.91
CA ASP A 76 -22.00 7.67 11.47
C ASP A 76 -20.76 7.93 10.58
N LEU A 77 -19.57 7.55 11.07
CA LEU A 77 -18.34 7.67 10.27
C LEU A 77 -18.38 6.74 9.06
N ALA A 78 -18.13 7.30 7.89
CA ALA A 78 -18.00 6.56 6.64
C ALA A 78 -16.75 6.96 5.85
N LEU A 79 -16.07 5.97 5.30
CA LEU A 79 -15.05 6.12 4.29
C LEU A 79 -15.69 5.87 2.93
N ILE A 80 -15.67 6.86 2.06
CA ILE A 80 -16.30 6.82 0.75
C ILE A 80 -15.19 6.82 -0.30
N PHE A 81 -15.09 5.74 -1.05
CA PHE A 81 -14.16 5.59 -2.15
C PHE A 81 -14.82 6.09 -3.43
N GLN A 82 -14.18 7.01 -4.12
CA GLN A 82 -14.74 7.70 -5.26
C GLN A 82 -13.83 7.59 -6.48
N ASN A 83 -14.42 7.58 -7.65
CA ASN A 83 -13.67 7.69 -8.90
C ASN A 83 -13.28 9.14 -9.21
N LEU A 84 -12.58 9.35 -10.34
CA LEU A 84 -12.16 10.68 -10.80
C LEU A 84 -13.34 11.67 -11.04
N LEU A 85 -14.55 11.17 -11.18
CA LEU A 85 -15.76 11.99 -11.34
C LEU A 85 -16.50 12.22 -10.02
N GLU A 86 -15.87 11.89 -8.88
CA GLU A 86 -16.44 11.98 -7.52
C GLU A 86 -17.68 11.08 -7.32
N VAL A 87 -17.85 10.05 -8.14
CA VAL A 87 -18.93 9.08 -7.98
C VAL A 87 -18.50 8.01 -7.00
N GLU A 88 -19.36 7.68 -6.03
CA GLU A 88 -19.12 6.64 -5.04
C GLU A 88 -18.96 5.27 -5.73
N VAL A 89 -17.81 4.64 -5.50
CA VAL A 89 -17.47 3.27 -5.95
C VAL A 89 -17.75 2.28 -4.83
N ALA A 90 -17.36 2.67 -3.60
CA ALA A 90 -17.58 1.86 -2.40
C ALA A 90 -17.71 2.73 -1.15
N ARG A 91 -18.32 2.16 -0.10
CA ARG A 91 -18.50 2.80 1.20
C ARG A 91 -18.20 1.80 2.32
N ILE A 92 -17.38 2.22 3.27
CA ILE A 92 -17.14 1.51 4.52
C ILE A 92 -17.73 2.32 5.66
N ASN A 93 -18.74 1.80 6.33
CA ASN A 93 -19.21 2.37 7.59
C ASN A 93 -18.28 1.93 8.71
N ALA A 94 -17.60 2.87 9.32
CA ALA A 94 -16.55 2.62 10.28
C ALA A 94 -17.08 2.54 11.70
N GLU A 95 -16.59 1.57 12.47
CA GLU A 95 -16.75 1.51 13.91
C GLU A 95 -15.51 2.09 14.59
N LEU A 96 -15.71 2.88 15.63
CA LEU A 96 -14.64 3.55 16.34
C LEU A 96 -14.38 2.92 17.70
N VAL A 97 -13.10 2.92 18.10
CA VAL A 97 -12.66 2.47 19.42
C VAL A 97 -11.74 3.52 20.00
N PRO A 98 -11.99 3.99 21.21
CA PRO A 98 -11.08 4.89 21.89
C PRO A 98 -9.73 4.21 22.13
N VAL A 99 -8.65 4.92 21.85
CA VAL A 99 -7.25 4.47 22.03
C VAL A 99 -6.59 5.29 23.13
N GLU A 100 -6.78 6.59 23.10
CA GLU A 100 -6.22 7.53 24.05
C GLU A 100 -7.25 8.60 24.40
N GLU A 101 -7.34 8.91 25.68
CA GLU A 101 -8.19 9.97 26.19
C GLU A 101 -7.42 10.76 27.26
N THR A 102 -7.28 12.03 27.01
CA THR A 102 -6.66 13.00 27.94
C THR A 102 -7.56 14.21 28.08
N ASP A 103 -7.28 15.08 29.04
CA ASP A 103 -8.04 16.32 29.24
C ASP A 103 -8.04 17.27 28.04
N SER A 104 -7.16 17.06 27.07
CA SER A 104 -6.98 17.95 25.92
C SER A 104 -7.07 17.26 24.56
N ARG A 105 -7.13 15.93 24.53
CA ARG A 105 -7.10 15.14 23.29
C ARG A 105 -7.79 13.81 23.45
N GLN A 106 -8.58 13.45 22.45
CA GLN A 106 -9.12 12.11 22.28
C GLN A 106 -8.62 11.53 20.97
N VAL A 107 -8.14 10.28 20.99
CA VAL A 107 -7.74 9.52 19.80
C VAL A 107 -8.60 8.30 19.69
N GLN A 108 -9.21 8.13 18.53
CA GLN A 108 -10.05 6.97 18.21
C GLN A 108 -9.49 6.24 17.02
N LYS A 109 -9.50 4.90 17.09
CA LYS A 109 -9.08 4.02 16.01
C LYS A 109 -10.30 3.50 15.28
N VAL A 110 -10.26 3.54 13.95
CA VAL A 110 -11.28 2.95 13.09
C VAL A 110 -11.10 1.45 13.03
N LYS A 111 -12.18 0.70 13.23
CA LYS A 111 -12.26 -0.75 12.98
C LYS A 111 -12.90 -1.04 11.62
N ASN A 112 -12.92 -2.32 11.24
CA ASN A 112 -13.57 -2.83 10.04
C ASN A 112 -12.94 -2.31 8.72
N LEU A 113 -11.61 -2.19 8.72
CA LEU A 113 -10.84 -1.83 7.53
C LEU A 113 -10.33 -3.06 6.74
N ASP A 114 -10.86 -4.25 7.04
CA ASP A 114 -10.34 -5.53 6.51
C ASP A 114 -10.29 -5.60 4.97
N ASN A 115 -11.19 -4.90 4.30
CA ASN A 115 -11.26 -4.88 2.84
C ASN A 115 -10.65 -3.61 2.20
N ILE A 116 -10.05 -2.73 2.98
CA ILE A 116 -9.56 -1.45 2.45
C ILE A 116 -8.45 -1.67 1.41
N TRP A 117 -7.64 -2.72 1.57
CA TRP A 117 -6.55 -3.02 0.64
C TRP A 117 -7.06 -3.28 -0.78
N GLY A 118 -8.07 -4.15 -0.94
CA GLY A 118 -8.68 -4.40 -2.25
C GLY A 118 -9.31 -3.15 -2.88
N LEU A 119 -9.84 -2.23 -2.05
CA LEU A 119 -10.34 -0.95 -2.54
C LEU A 119 -9.23 0.01 -2.96
N LEU A 120 -8.09 0.01 -2.25
CA LEU A 120 -6.92 0.79 -2.61
C LEU A 120 -6.24 0.28 -3.91
N LEU A 121 -6.38 -1.00 -4.22
CA LEU A 121 -5.91 -1.61 -5.47
C LEU A 121 -6.91 -1.48 -6.63
N ASN A 122 -8.13 -0.99 -6.37
CA ASN A 122 -9.13 -0.85 -7.41
C ASN A 122 -8.83 0.38 -8.30
N PRO A 123 -8.59 0.19 -9.61
CA PRO A 123 -8.25 1.28 -10.54
C PRO A 123 -9.38 2.29 -10.74
N ASP A 124 -10.62 1.91 -10.40
CA ASP A 124 -11.75 2.82 -10.45
C ASP A 124 -11.79 3.77 -9.25
N VAL A 125 -10.92 3.60 -8.24
CA VAL A 125 -10.85 4.44 -7.05
C VAL A 125 -9.72 5.45 -7.18
N ALA A 126 -10.08 6.72 -7.20
CA ALA A 126 -9.12 7.84 -7.29
C ALA A 126 -9.00 8.63 -5.98
N ASN A 127 -10.06 8.66 -5.18
CA ASN A 127 -10.13 9.49 -3.99
C ASN A 127 -10.80 8.77 -2.83
N ILE A 128 -10.40 9.13 -1.61
CA ILE A 128 -11.14 8.79 -0.39
C ILE A 128 -11.73 10.07 0.20
N LYS A 129 -13.02 10.04 0.47
CA LYS A 129 -13.75 11.03 1.22
C LYS A 129 -14.14 10.46 2.58
N ILE A 130 -14.03 11.25 3.62
CA ILE A 130 -14.41 10.84 4.98
C ILE A 130 -15.56 11.72 5.44
N GLU A 131 -16.72 11.11 5.67
CA GLU A 131 -17.91 11.78 6.18
C GLU A 131 -18.27 11.25 7.56
N GLY A 132 -18.83 12.10 8.37
CA GLY A 132 -19.37 11.69 9.67
C GLY A 132 -19.96 12.84 10.42
N ASN A 133 -20.46 12.54 11.59
CA ASN A 133 -20.82 13.54 12.56
C ASN A 133 -20.22 13.24 13.92
N TYR A 134 -20.08 14.26 14.73
CA TYR A 134 -19.68 14.13 16.12
C TYR A 134 -20.66 14.88 17.01
N GLU A 135 -20.95 14.31 18.15
CA GLU A 135 -21.73 14.95 19.20
C GLU A 135 -20.79 15.40 20.31
N ILE A 136 -20.98 16.62 20.74
CA ILE A 136 -20.24 17.20 21.85
C ILE A 136 -21.17 17.24 23.06
N ALA A 137 -20.75 16.60 24.15
CA ALA A 137 -21.44 16.61 25.44
C ALA A 137 -20.48 17.05 26.54
N GLY A 138 -21.01 17.52 27.64
CA GLY A 138 -20.18 17.86 28.80
C GLY A 138 -20.93 18.71 29.81
N GLU A 139 -20.56 18.51 31.08
CA GLU A 139 -21.05 19.29 32.22
C GLU A 139 -19.86 19.94 32.92
N ASN A 140 -20.04 21.16 33.41
CA ASN A 140 -18.99 21.93 34.10
C ASN A 140 -17.70 22.13 33.26
N VAL A 141 -17.84 22.28 31.96
CA VAL A 141 -16.73 22.50 31.05
C VAL A 141 -16.13 23.88 31.29
N THR A 142 -14.81 23.95 31.48
CA THR A 142 -14.11 25.21 31.68
C THR A 142 -13.49 25.69 30.36
N VAL A 143 -14.05 26.77 29.84
CA VAL A 143 -13.60 27.41 28.60
C VAL A 143 -12.75 28.63 28.92
N ASN A 144 -11.60 28.74 28.31
CA ASN A 144 -10.72 29.91 28.38
C ASN A 144 -10.33 30.36 26.96
N LYS A 145 -9.61 31.46 26.85
CA LYS A 145 -9.21 32.06 25.54
C LYS A 145 -8.38 31.13 24.65
N ASP A 146 -7.71 30.13 25.22
CA ASP A 146 -6.83 29.21 24.54
C ASP A 146 -7.52 27.84 24.29
N SER A 147 -8.77 27.69 24.76
CA SER A 147 -9.55 26.47 24.57
C SER A 147 -9.86 26.22 23.08
N LYS A 148 -9.62 25.00 22.65
CA LYS A 148 -9.93 24.54 21.29
C LYS A 148 -10.66 23.21 21.35
N VAL A 149 -11.68 23.08 20.54
CA VAL A 149 -12.43 21.85 20.35
C VAL A 149 -12.63 21.62 18.87
N GLY A 150 -12.42 20.40 18.42
CA GLY A 150 -12.67 20.02 17.04
C GLY A 150 -11.73 18.93 16.53
N LEU A 151 -11.91 18.56 15.30
CA LEU A 151 -11.07 17.61 14.62
C LEU A 151 -9.64 18.16 14.52
N GLU A 152 -8.66 17.42 15.02
CA GLU A 152 -7.24 17.77 14.97
C GLU A 152 -6.57 17.16 13.76
N SER A 153 -6.69 15.83 13.59
CA SER A 153 -6.08 15.10 12.49
C SER A 153 -6.81 13.81 12.17
N ILE A 154 -6.64 13.37 10.94
CA ILE A 154 -6.94 12.02 10.48
C ILE A 154 -5.64 11.44 9.96
N GLU A 155 -5.24 10.27 10.45
CA GLU A 155 -3.99 9.62 10.12
C GLU A 155 -4.25 8.19 9.68
N LEU A 156 -3.97 7.92 8.40
CA LEU A 156 -3.93 6.57 7.85
C LEU A 156 -2.52 6.03 7.97
N SER A 157 -2.33 5.02 8.79
CA SER A 157 -1.06 4.30 8.92
C SER A 157 -1.16 2.98 8.18
N ILE A 158 -0.28 2.79 7.21
CA ILE A 158 -0.14 1.51 6.50
C ILE A 158 1.09 0.83 7.08
N PRO A 159 0.93 -0.19 7.93
CA PRO A 159 2.06 -0.91 8.50
C PRO A 159 2.79 -1.68 7.40
N TYR A 160 4.10 -1.76 7.50
CA TYR A 160 4.92 -2.56 6.58
C TYR A 160 4.84 -4.09 6.85
N GLU A 161 3.85 -4.53 7.59
CA GLU A 161 3.57 -5.95 7.80
C GLU A 161 2.60 -6.44 6.73
N PHE A 162 3.16 -7.06 5.71
CA PHE A 162 2.41 -7.75 4.68
C PHE A 162 2.24 -9.21 5.06
N ILE A 163 1.06 -9.74 4.85
CA ILE A 163 0.80 -11.19 4.93
C ILE A 163 0.49 -11.66 3.51
N VAL A 164 1.33 -12.53 2.99
CA VAL A 164 1.07 -13.17 1.70
C VAL A 164 0.09 -14.31 1.94
N THR A 165 -1.13 -14.19 1.43
CA THR A 165 -2.23 -15.14 1.70
C THR A 165 -2.20 -16.35 0.76
N GLU A 166 -1.60 -16.19 -0.43
CA GLU A 166 -1.39 -17.22 -1.44
C GLU A 166 -0.02 -17.04 -2.07
N ASP A 167 0.51 -18.06 -2.74
CA ASP A 167 1.75 -17.91 -3.49
C ASP A 167 1.57 -16.85 -4.59
N MET A 168 2.48 -15.89 -4.64
CA MET A 168 2.49 -14.83 -5.66
C MET A 168 3.51 -15.15 -6.74
N GLU A 169 3.13 -14.96 -8.00
CA GLU A 169 4.00 -15.16 -9.15
C GLU A 169 4.01 -13.92 -10.03
N ILE A 170 5.10 -13.18 -10.00
CA ILE A 170 5.30 -11.99 -10.84
C ILE A 170 6.22 -12.35 -11.98
N GLN A 171 5.78 -12.14 -13.21
CA GLN A 171 6.53 -12.41 -14.43
C GLN A 171 6.88 -11.10 -15.12
N THR A 172 8.11 -11.01 -15.66
CA THR A 172 8.48 -9.91 -16.56
C THR A 172 7.92 -10.17 -17.96
N ASP A 173 7.76 -9.12 -18.74
CA ASP A 173 7.53 -9.30 -20.16
C ASP A 173 8.71 -10.05 -20.79
N PRO A 174 8.45 -10.99 -21.75
CA PRO A 174 9.49 -11.68 -22.46
C PRO A 174 10.33 -10.71 -23.30
N GLU A 175 11.64 -10.79 -23.16
CA GLU A 175 12.59 -10.02 -23.97
C GLU A 175 13.25 -10.92 -25.02
N GLU A 176 13.31 -10.44 -26.27
CA GLU A 176 14.02 -11.11 -27.31
C GLU A 176 15.53 -11.05 -27.05
N VAL A 177 16.18 -12.20 -27.08
CA VAL A 177 17.62 -12.32 -26.91
C VAL A 177 18.30 -12.40 -28.27
N ASP A 178 19.24 -11.53 -28.51
CA ASP A 178 20.04 -11.57 -29.74
C ASP A 178 20.70 -12.93 -29.90
N SER A 179 20.57 -13.50 -31.10
CA SER A 179 21.23 -14.77 -31.41
C SER A 179 22.75 -14.61 -31.35
N LEU A 180 23.42 -15.55 -30.69
CA LEU A 180 24.87 -15.57 -30.63
C LEU A 180 25.46 -15.65 -32.03
N ASP A 181 26.57 -14.95 -32.25
CA ASP A 181 27.34 -15.07 -33.49
C ASP A 181 27.95 -16.46 -33.65
N GLU A 182 28.26 -16.82 -34.88
CA GLU A 182 28.74 -18.17 -35.22
C GLU A 182 30.08 -18.54 -34.54
N ASP A 183 30.91 -17.56 -34.19
CA ASP A 183 32.18 -17.84 -33.52
C ASP A 183 31.96 -18.08 -32.02
N THR A 184 31.05 -17.34 -31.39
CA THR A 184 30.59 -17.57 -30.00
C THR A 184 29.90 -18.93 -29.89
N LYS A 185 29.02 -19.31 -30.83
CA LYS A 185 28.41 -20.65 -30.89
C LYS A 185 29.47 -21.78 -30.98
N LYS A 186 30.50 -21.60 -31.77
CA LYS A 186 31.61 -22.57 -31.84
C LYS A 186 32.38 -22.66 -30.52
N LEU A 187 32.58 -21.55 -29.84
CA LEU A 187 33.23 -21.53 -28.52
C LEU A 187 32.38 -22.28 -27.49
N LEU A 188 31.06 -22.07 -27.43
CA LEU A 188 30.17 -22.80 -26.54
C LEU A 188 30.20 -24.31 -26.73
N LYS A 189 30.33 -24.79 -27.99
CA LYS A 189 30.49 -26.20 -28.32
C LYS A 189 31.81 -26.84 -27.82
N SER A 190 32.79 -26.02 -27.46
CA SER A 190 34.10 -26.50 -26.99
C SER A 190 34.15 -26.79 -25.47
N ASN A 191 33.04 -27.05 -24.80
CA ASN A 191 32.93 -27.32 -23.36
C ASN A 191 33.36 -26.14 -22.45
N LEU A 192 33.15 -24.91 -22.87
CA LEU A 192 33.30 -23.75 -22.00
C LEU A 192 32.15 -23.68 -20.99
N LYS A 193 32.49 -23.31 -19.80
CA LYS A 193 31.49 -22.91 -18.81
C LYS A 193 31.10 -21.45 -19.09
N ALA A 194 29.81 -21.18 -19.18
CA ALA A 194 29.33 -19.83 -19.18
C ALA A 194 28.83 -19.47 -17.76
N VAL A 195 29.00 -18.21 -17.41
CA VAL A 195 28.63 -17.69 -16.10
C VAL A 195 27.87 -16.39 -16.33
N LEU A 196 26.66 -16.33 -15.78
CA LEU A 196 25.91 -15.09 -15.65
C LEU A 196 26.17 -14.51 -14.26
N VAL A 197 26.55 -13.25 -14.22
CA VAL A 197 26.73 -12.52 -12.97
C VAL A 197 25.59 -11.52 -12.87
N ILE A 198 24.78 -11.64 -11.80
CA ILE A 198 23.72 -10.69 -11.45
C ILE A 198 24.28 -9.86 -10.32
N GLU A 199 24.55 -8.60 -10.60
CA GLU A 199 25.12 -7.67 -9.64
C GLU A 199 24.01 -6.81 -9.01
N ASP A 200 24.26 -6.32 -7.80
CA ASP A 200 23.42 -5.35 -7.08
C ASP A 200 21.95 -5.77 -6.88
N LEU A 201 21.71 -7.09 -6.69
CA LEU A 201 20.38 -7.54 -6.37
C LEU A 201 19.95 -7.00 -5.00
N ASN A 202 18.85 -6.25 -4.99
CA ASN A 202 18.25 -5.69 -3.81
C ASN A 202 16.87 -6.31 -3.57
N ASN A 203 16.64 -6.78 -2.36
CA ASN A 203 15.32 -7.13 -1.87
C ASN A 203 15.05 -6.34 -0.57
N ASP A 204 14.41 -5.21 -0.70
CA ASP A 204 14.03 -4.36 0.43
C ASP A 204 12.76 -4.84 1.14
N PHE A 205 12.06 -5.82 0.57
CA PHE A 205 10.87 -6.40 1.17
C PHE A 205 11.20 -7.24 2.42
N PRO A 206 10.27 -7.33 3.38
CA PRO A 206 10.44 -8.12 4.59
C PRO A 206 10.33 -9.64 4.39
N PHE A 207 10.06 -10.09 3.18
CA PHE A 207 9.89 -11.51 2.84
C PHE A 207 10.98 -12.01 1.87
N SER A 208 11.17 -13.32 1.88
CA SER A 208 12.05 -14.01 0.94
C SER A 208 11.30 -14.36 -0.34
N ALA A 209 12.01 -14.40 -1.46
CA ALA A 209 11.47 -14.76 -2.76
C ALA A 209 12.37 -15.79 -3.45
N THR A 210 11.85 -16.38 -4.52
CA THR A 210 12.64 -17.19 -5.44
C THR A 210 12.57 -16.56 -6.82
N MET A 211 13.70 -16.24 -7.40
CA MET A 211 13.81 -15.77 -8.78
C MET A 211 14.10 -16.95 -9.68
N GLU A 212 13.30 -17.13 -10.71
CA GLU A 212 13.50 -18.13 -11.76
C GLU A 212 13.86 -17.44 -13.06
N LEU A 213 14.93 -17.91 -13.69
CA LEU A 213 15.38 -17.41 -14.98
C LEU A 213 14.93 -18.38 -16.07
N TYR A 214 14.31 -17.83 -17.11
CA TYR A 214 13.81 -18.58 -18.25
C TYR A 214 14.47 -18.12 -19.53
N ILE A 215 14.86 -19.08 -20.38
CA ILE A 215 15.29 -18.85 -21.76
C ILE A 215 14.65 -19.92 -22.61
N GLY A 216 13.96 -19.52 -23.68
CA GLY A 216 13.28 -20.44 -24.58
C GLY A 216 13.33 -20.00 -26.03
N SER A 217 13.32 -20.97 -26.94
CA SER A 217 13.19 -20.71 -28.37
C SER A 217 11.71 -20.78 -28.76
N ILE A 218 11.16 -19.64 -29.18
CA ILE A 218 9.73 -19.48 -29.42
C ILE A 218 9.52 -18.95 -30.86
N SER A 219 8.40 -19.31 -31.46
CA SER A 219 8.10 -18.91 -32.85
C SER A 219 7.89 -17.39 -32.95
N GLU A 220 8.53 -16.74 -33.92
CA GLU A 220 8.37 -15.31 -34.22
C GLU A 220 6.92 -14.88 -34.55
N ASN A 221 6.02 -15.83 -34.84
CA ASN A 221 4.66 -15.55 -35.22
C ASN A 221 3.67 -15.57 -34.02
N TYR A 222 4.16 -15.71 -32.81
CA TYR A 222 3.32 -15.74 -31.63
C TYR A 222 3.02 -14.30 -31.14
N SER A 223 1.82 -14.11 -30.60
CA SER A 223 1.51 -12.91 -29.81
C SER A 223 2.34 -12.88 -28.52
N VAL A 224 2.44 -11.74 -27.87
CA VAL A 224 3.14 -11.59 -26.58
C VAL A 224 2.61 -12.60 -25.56
N GLU A 225 1.30 -12.74 -25.44
CA GLU A 225 0.66 -13.69 -24.53
C GLU A 225 1.04 -15.16 -24.83
N LEU A 226 1.15 -15.54 -26.11
CA LEU A 226 1.59 -16.88 -26.50
C LEU A 226 3.10 -17.07 -26.25
N ILE A 227 3.91 -16.02 -26.38
CA ILE A 227 5.32 -16.06 -26.03
C ILE A 227 5.45 -16.31 -24.52
N GLU A 228 4.75 -15.56 -23.67
CA GLU A 228 4.73 -15.75 -22.22
C GLU A 228 4.35 -17.18 -21.83
N GLN A 229 3.21 -17.68 -22.34
CA GLN A 229 2.72 -19.04 -22.04
C GLN A 229 3.73 -20.14 -22.42
N ASN A 230 4.50 -19.92 -23.46
CA ASN A 230 5.50 -20.90 -23.92
C ASN A 230 6.88 -20.68 -23.29
N LEU A 231 7.19 -19.48 -22.80
CA LEU A 231 8.46 -19.20 -22.14
C LEU A 231 8.49 -19.73 -20.70
N TYR A 232 7.47 -19.46 -19.92
CA TYR A 232 7.43 -19.74 -18.47
C TYR A 232 7.03 -21.20 -18.15
N VAL A 233 7.60 -22.16 -18.89
CA VAL A 233 7.43 -23.60 -18.66
C VAL A 233 8.70 -24.21 -18.06
N GLU A 234 8.58 -25.32 -17.34
CA GLU A 234 9.69 -25.96 -16.62
C GLU A 234 10.88 -26.31 -17.54
N GLU A 235 10.61 -26.66 -18.82
CA GLU A 235 11.66 -27.02 -19.80
C GLU A 235 12.55 -25.83 -20.16
N ASN A 236 12.05 -24.60 -20.05
CA ASN A 236 12.78 -23.37 -20.38
C ASN A 236 13.42 -22.73 -19.13
N MET A 237 13.16 -23.26 -17.95
CA MET A 237 13.73 -22.75 -16.71
C MET A 237 15.21 -23.14 -16.61
N ILE A 238 16.08 -22.14 -16.66
CA ILE A 238 17.52 -22.34 -16.58
C ILE A 238 17.99 -22.45 -15.13
N LYS A 239 17.45 -21.59 -14.25
CA LYS A 239 17.94 -21.50 -12.87
C LYS A 239 16.93 -20.96 -11.91
N ARG A 240 16.95 -21.51 -10.66
CA ARG A 240 16.30 -20.96 -9.46
C ARG A 240 17.32 -20.33 -8.54
N ILE A 241 17.06 -19.11 -8.11
CA ILE A 241 17.90 -18.32 -7.21
C ILE A 241 17.08 -17.91 -6.01
N PRO A 242 17.37 -18.42 -4.80
CA PRO A 242 16.69 -17.96 -3.60
C PRO A 242 17.17 -16.56 -3.23
N ILE A 243 16.23 -15.64 -3.03
CA ILE A 243 16.48 -14.27 -2.59
C ILE A 243 16.00 -14.14 -1.16
N LYS A 244 16.91 -13.86 -0.25
CA LYS A 244 16.55 -13.68 1.17
C LYS A 244 15.89 -12.32 1.39
N GLN A 245 15.05 -12.24 2.41
CA GLN A 245 14.50 -10.98 2.88
C GLN A 245 15.61 -9.96 3.21
N ARG A 246 15.37 -8.70 2.91
CA ARG A 246 16.30 -7.58 3.20
C ARG A 246 17.71 -7.79 2.64
N THR A 247 17.82 -8.48 1.51
CA THR A 247 19.08 -8.62 0.76
C THR A 247 19.45 -7.28 0.15
N ARG A 248 20.71 -6.85 0.35
CA ARG A 248 21.23 -5.62 -0.25
C ARG A 248 22.56 -5.87 -0.90
N TYR A 249 22.68 -5.43 -2.15
CA TYR A 249 23.92 -5.47 -2.95
C TYR A 249 24.57 -6.87 -3.01
N GLU A 250 23.76 -7.93 -3.05
CA GLU A 250 24.30 -9.27 -3.26
C GLU A 250 24.56 -9.51 -4.74
N THR A 251 25.69 -10.16 -5.01
CA THR A 251 26.07 -10.61 -6.34
C THR A 251 25.84 -12.10 -6.44
N PHE A 252 25.02 -12.52 -7.40
CA PHE A 252 24.77 -13.93 -7.69
C PHE A 252 25.50 -14.35 -8.94
N THR A 253 26.13 -15.51 -8.85
CA THR A 253 26.80 -16.14 -9.99
C THR A 253 26.01 -17.38 -10.37
N VAL A 254 25.55 -17.40 -11.61
CA VAL A 254 24.82 -18.53 -12.21
C VAL A 254 25.77 -19.22 -13.17
N GLU A 255 26.14 -20.46 -12.86
CA GLU A 255 26.88 -21.30 -13.78
C GLU A 255 25.92 -22.04 -14.69
N PHE A 256 26.14 -21.98 -16.00
CA PHE A 256 25.42 -22.74 -17.01
C PHE A 256 26.12 -24.07 -17.29
N GLU A 257 25.33 -25.13 -17.27
CA GLU A 257 25.78 -26.43 -17.75
C GLU A 257 25.71 -26.51 -19.28
N SER A 258 26.38 -27.49 -19.86
CA SER A 258 26.42 -27.65 -21.34
C SER A 258 25.02 -27.75 -21.96
N LYS A 259 24.08 -28.41 -21.28
CA LYS A 259 22.68 -28.52 -21.74
C LYS A 259 21.97 -27.17 -21.82
N ASP A 260 22.25 -26.28 -20.86
CA ASP A 260 21.65 -24.95 -20.79
C ASP A 260 22.21 -24.07 -21.94
N LEU A 261 23.43 -24.30 -22.34
CA LEU A 261 24.09 -23.58 -23.44
C LEU A 261 23.60 -24.00 -24.82
N GLU A 262 23.07 -25.23 -24.97
CA GLU A 262 22.50 -25.71 -26.23
C GLU A 262 21.28 -24.87 -26.67
N ILE A 263 20.51 -24.32 -25.71
CA ILE A 263 19.39 -23.46 -26.04
C ILE A 263 19.83 -22.16 -26.70
N LEU A 264 20.99 -21.62 -26.31
CA LEU A 264 21.56 -20.39 -26.88
C LEU A 264 22.02 -20.51 -28.35
N GLU A 265 22.05 -21.74 -28.87
CA GLU A 265 22.34 -21.98 -30.30
C GLU A 265 21.10 -21.85 -31.19
N GLN A 266 19.93 -21.82 -30.57
CA GLN A 266 18.64 -21.75 -31.27
C GLN A 266 18.39 -20.33 -31.79
N LYS A 267 17.39 -20.20 -32.64
CA LYS A 267 16.90 -18.91 -33.14
C LYS A 267 15.67 -18.48 -32.33
N ASN A 268 15.37 -17.19 -32.42
CA ASN A 268 14.17 -16.60 -31.80
C ASN A 268 14.14 -16.92 -30.31
N LEU A 269 15.21 -16.56 -29.64
CA LEU A 269 15.36 -16.74 -28.22
C LEU A 269 14.62 -15.62 -27.47
N TYR A 270 13.89 -15.99 -26.46
CA TYR A 270 13.29 -15.09 -25.50
C TYR A 270 13.82 -15.43 -24.11
N SER A 271 14.00 -14.40 -23.30
CA SER A 271 14.31 -14.51 -21.88
C SER A 271 13.23 -13.85 -21.02
N GLY A 272 13.11 -14.31 -19.81
CA GLY A 272 12.21 -13.72 -18.83
C GLY A 272 12.57 -14.14 -17.41
N ILE A 273 12.04 -13.40 -16.45
CA ILE A 273 12.21 -13.65 -15.03
C ILE A 273 10.85 -13.88 -14.41
N LYS A 274 10.74 -14.92 -13.58
CA LYS A 274 9.60 -15.14 -12.71
C LYS A 274 10.07 -14.98 -11.26
N LEU A 275 9.38 -14.14 -10.51
CA LEU A 275 9.57 -13.99 -9.08
C LEU A 275 8.43 -14.72 -8.36
N ILE A 276 8.80 -15.64 -7.47
CA ILE A 276 7.85 -16.41 -6.66
C ILE A 276 8.02 -15.99 -5.20
N ILE A 277 6.94 -15.51 -4.61
CA ILE A 277 6.86 -15.15 -3.21
C ILE A 277 5.92 -16.15 -2.53
N PRO A 278 6.42 -17.00 -1.62
CA PRO A 278 5.62 -18.06 -1.04
C PRO A 278 4.62 -17.50 -0.02
N LYS A 279 3.48 -18.16 0.09
CA LYS A 279 2.49 -17.94 1.13
C LYS A 279 3.13 -17.94 2.52
N ASN A 280 2.68 -17.05 3.41
CA ASN A 280 3.19 -16.87 4.78
C ASN A 280 4.67 -16.47 4.86
N SER A 281 5.18 -15.85 3.82
CA SER A 281 6.52 -15.27 3.81
C SER A 281 6.54 -13.90 4.49
#